data_e1e175b653c5bd0956434ad87c8ea8a3
#
_entry.id   e1e175b653c5bd0956434ad87c8ea8a3
#
_cell.length_a   1.000
_cell.length_b   1.000
_cell.length_c   1.000
_cell.angle_alpha   90.00
_cell.angle_beta   90.00
_cell.angle_gamma   90.00
#
_symmetry.space_group_name_H-M   'P 1'
#
loop_
_entity.id
_entity.type
_entity.pdbx_description
1 polymer ?
#
loop_
_entity_poly.entity_id
_entity_poly.type
_entity_poly.pdbx_seq_one_letter_code
_entity_poly.pdbx_strand_id
1 'polypeptide(L)'
;MNIQLIGLGSIGKNLLRLLSEKSEMIREILGEEIQVVSVSDTTGTAVTEGMAINKIISAKEGGGLKTLPSFQKMTSLEAIRNVESDLVVEITQSTRDGRPGTDHALEAFSAGKDLVTANKSIMISDIEIIGKAKESGRLVRYEATVCGGLPIFNLMDYSIRTATIRSVEGVFNATSTFVISNMEKGLDRSSAISEAVRIGLAEHDPSDDLRGIDSARKGLILHRRIFGSKLTLKDAEIDVNEENMGPGMRQVTEVDRAGVRVSLKNRSQKRYVQMVEGPSMIIRFNTDSFDNLTLFTEHDGPLESSAAVLNDILLVALSRKGRQG
;
A
#
# COMPACT_ATOMS: atom_id res chain seq x y z
N MET A 1 18.46 13.01 1.75
CA MET A 1 18.21 11.68 1.15
C MET A 1 17.52 11.85 -0.19
N ASN A 2 18.01 11.18 -1.24
CA ASN A 2 17.49 11.26 -2.62
C ASN A 2 16.57 10.09 -2.92
N ILE A 3 15.35 10.37 -3.42
CA ILE A 3 14.36 9.34 -3.75
C ILE A 3 13.93 9.40 -5.23
N GLN A 4 13.68 8.25 -5.81
CA GLN A 4 13.02 8.10 -7.11
C GLN A 4 11.58 7.67 -6.89
N LEU A 5 10.63 8.33 -7.52
CA LEU A 5 9.21 8.01 -7.44
C LEU A 5 8.74 7.34 -8.72
N ILE A 6 8.27 6.10 -8.63
CA ILE A 6 7.73 5.31 -9.75
C ILE A 6 6.24 5.08 -9.53
N GLY A 7 5.45 5.69 -10.38
CA GLY A 7 4.00 5.77 -10.25
C GLY A 7 3.53 7.14 -9.77
N LEU A 8 2.79 7.86 -10.62
CA LEU A 8 2.26 9.19 -10.31
C LEU A 8 0.73 9.22 -10.44
N GLY A 9 0.09 8.21 -9.83
CA GLY A 9 -1.35 8.13 -9.62
C GLY A 9 -1.81 8.93 -8.38
N SER A 10 -2.95 8.55 -7.81
CA SER A 10 -3.51 9.22 -6.61
C SER A 10 -2.55 9.19 -5.42
N ILE A 11 -1.94 8.03 -5.11
CA ILE A 11 -0.98 7.89 -4.02
C ILE A 11 0.26 8.76 -4.30
N GLY A 12 0.84 8.71 -5.50
CA GLY A 12 2.04 9.48 -5.82
C GLY A 12 1.84 11.00 -5.74
N LYS A 13 0.70 11.50 -6.21
CA LYS A 13 0.36 12.92 -6.08
C LYS A 13 0.20 13.36 -4.63
N ASN A 14 -0.51 12.58 -3.82
CA ASN A 14 -0.66 12.87 -2.39
C ASN A 14 0.67 12.77 -1.65
N LEU A 15 1.54 11.79 -1.98
CA LEU A 15 2.88 11.69 -1.41
C LEU A 15 3.70 12.95 -1.70
N LEU A 16 3.69 13.46 -2.94
CA LEU A 16 4.39 14.70 -3.30
C LEU A 16 3.84 15.90 -2.50
N ARG A 17 2.52 16.00 -2.33
CA ARG A 17 1.91 17.05 -1.50
C ARG A 17 2.37 16.94 -0.05
N LEU A 18 2.30 15.74 0.56
CA LEU A 18 2.75 15.50 1.94
C LEU A 18 4.24 15.82 2.12
N LEU A 19 5.10 15.45 1.17
CA LEU A 19 6.53 15.81 1.20
C LEU A 19 6.74 17.32 1.20
N SER A 20 5.94 18.07 0.43
CA SER A 20 6.01 19.54 0.40
C SER A 20 5.46 20.17 1.69
N GLU A 21 4.26 19.76 2.11
CA GLU A 21 3.58 20.33 3.26
C GLU A 21 4.28 20.04 4.60
N LYS A 22 4.93 18.87 4.70
CA LYS A 22 5.60 18.41 5.92
C LYS A 22 7.13 18.56 5.87
N SER A 23 7.65 19.31 4.90
CA SER A 23 9.11 19.43 4.67
C SER A 23 9.90 19.89 5.91
N GLU A 24 9.37 20.84 6.68
CA GLU A 24 10.00 21.31 7.94
C GLU A 24 10.03 20.21 9.00
N MET A 25 8.90 19.55 9.24
CA MET A 25 8.82 18.43 10.18
C MET A 25 9.77 17.28 9.77
N ILE A 26 9.82 16.96 8.47
CA ILE A 26 10.73 15.93 7.93
C ILE A 26 12.19 16.31 8.22
N ARG A 27 12.56 17.58 7.99
CA ARG A 27 13.90 18.09 8.27
C ARG A 27 14.24 18.06 9.75
N GLU A 28 13.29 18.37 10.63
CA GLU A 28 13.47 18.25 12.08
C GLU A 28 13.73 16.80 12.50
N ILE A 29 12.95 15.84 11.98
CA ILE A 29 13.09 14.41 12.29
C ILE A 29 14.41 13.85 11.75
N LEU A 30 14.74 14.18 10.52
CA LEU A 30 15.89 13.60 9.81
C LEU A 30 17.17 14.41 9.92
N GLY A 31 17.11 15.72 10.27
CA GLY A 31 18.26 16.64 10.16
C GLY A 31 18.72 16.87 8.70
N GLU A 32 17.96 16.45 7.72
CA GLU A 32 18.21 16.62 6.28
C GLU A 32 16.90 16.65 5.50
N GLU A 33 16.96 17.09 4.26
CA GLU A 33 15.82 17.11 3.34
C GLU A 33 15.68 15.80 2.57
N ILE A 34 14.45 15.46 2.18
CA ILE A 34 14.16 14.44 1.18
C ILE A 34 13.99 15.13 -0.17
N GLN A 35 14.81 14.73 -1.14
CA GLN A 35 14.74 15.25 -2.50
C GLN A 35 14.18 14.20 -3.46
N VAL A 36 13.17 14.58 -4.25
CA VAL A 36 12.64 13.76 -5.34
C VAL A 36 13.51 14.03 -6.58
N VAL A 37 14.44 13.12 -6.89
CA VAL A 37 15.40 13.31 -7.98
C VAL A 37 14.92 12.81 -9.33
N SER A 38 13.91 11.93 -9.35
CA SER A 38 13.18 11.57 -10.57
C SER A 38 11.78 11.09 -10.29
N VAL A 39 10.90 11.30 -11.27
CA VAL A 39 9.51 10.81 -11.25
C VAL A 39 9.24 10.10 -12.57
N SER A 40 8.73 8.87 -12.48
CA SER A 40 8.37 8.04 -13.64
C SER A 40 6.87 7.72 -13.66
N ASP A 41 6.28 7.79 -14.83
CA ASP A 41 4.95 7.24 -15.12
C ASP A 41 4.96 6.43 -16.44
N THR A 42 3.81 6.00 -16.91
CA THR A 42 3.67 5.21 -18.14
C THR A 42 4.16 5.92 -19.41
N THR A 43 4.39 7.24 -19.37
CA THR A 43 4.83 8.03 -20.52
C THR A 43 6.34 8.19 -20.60
N GLY A 44 7.04 8.01 -19.49
CA GLY A 44 8.50 8.16 -19.35
C GLY A 44 8.90 8.71 -17.99
N THR A 45 10.09 9.29 -17.90
CA THR A 45 10.70 9.80 -16.67
C THR A 45 11.08 11.27 -16.81
N ALA A 46 10.81 12.07 -15.79
CA ALA A 46 11.37 13.40 -15.60
C ALA A 46 12.47 13.33 -14.51
N VAL A 47 13.66 13.80 -14.81
CA VAL A 47 14.71 14.04 -13.83
C VAL A 47 14.41 15.37 -13.13
N THR A 48 14.21 15.35 -11.82
CA THR A 48 13.64 16.46 -11.05
C THR A 48 14.58 17.01 -9.99
N GLU A 49 15.86 16.65 -10.04
CA GLU A 49 16.88 17.13 -9.10
C GLU A 49 16.86 18.66 -8.98
N GLY A 50 16.74 19.15 -7.75
CA GLY A 50 16.62 20.59 -7.47
C GLY A 50 15.29 21.24 -7.91
N MET A 51 14.33 20.47 -8.44
CA MET A 51 13.03 21.00 -8.85
C MET A 51 12.08 21.05 -7.66
N ALA A 52 11.37 22.20 -7.51
CA ALA A 52 10.33 22.31 -6.50
C ALA A 52 9.18 21.32 -6.76
N ILE A 53 8.75 20.60 -5.74
CA ILE A 53 7.70 19.57 -5.81
C ILE A 53 6.41 20.09 -6.46
N ASN A 54 6.03 21.33 -6.17
CA ASN A 54 4.83 21.95 -6.75
C ASN A 54 4.88 22.05 -8.29
N LYS A 55 6.07 22.16 -8.89
CA LYS A 55 6.21 22.14 -10.35
C LYS A 55 5.91 20.77 -10.93
N ILE A 56 6.30 19.69 -10.22
CA ILE A 56 6.03 18.30 -10.61
C ILE A 56 4.51 18.05 -10.56
N ILE A 57 3.85 18.48 -9.47
CA ILE A 57 2.41 18.34 -9.29
C ILE A 57 1.66 19.10 -10.40
N SER A 58 2.01 20.39 -10.62
CA SER A 58 1.39 21.22 -11.66
C SER A 58 1.57 20.63 -13.05
N ALA A 59 2.77 20.10 -13.36
CA ALA A 59 3.01 19.45 -14.65
C ALA A 59 2.10 18.22 -14.83
N LYS A 60 1.95 17.38 -13.79
CA LYS A 60 1.09 16.20 -13.85
C LYS A 60 -0.38 16.56 -14.07
N GLU A 61 -0.86 17.63 -13.46
CA GLU A 61 -2.24 18.12 -13.59
C GLU A 61 -2.46 18.85 -14.92
N GLY A 62 -1.44 19.52 -15.46
CA GLY A 62 -1.50 20.37 -16.65
C GLY A 62 -1.13 19.69 -17.99
N GLY A 63 -0.98 18.36 -18.04
CA GLY A 63 -0.67 17.68 -19.30
C GLY A 63 0.31 16.51 -19.19
N GLY A 64 0.73 16.18 -17.98
CA GLY A 64 1.62 15.05 -17.67
C GLY A 64 3.09 15.42 -17.61
N LEU A 65 3.93 14.45 -17.21
CA LEU A 65 5.37 14.64 -17.03
C LEU A 65 6.08 15.18 -18.29
N LYS A 66 5.54 14.88 -19.48
CA LYS A 66 6.08 15.34 -20.77
C LYS A 66 6.12 16.87 -20.92
N THR A 67 5.43 17.62 -20.07
CA THR A 67 5.46 19.09 -20.07
C THR A 67 6.68 19.65 -19.33
N LEU A 68 7.38 18.84 -18.57
CA LEU A 68 8.60 19.24 -17.88
C LEU A 68 9.79 19.27 -18.84
N PRO A 69 10.64 20.31 -18.78
CA PRO A 69 11.85 20.42 -19.64
C PRO A 69 12.82 19.25 -19.48
N SER A 70 12.84 18.64 -18.31
CA SER A 70 13.70 17.49 -17.97
C SER A 70 13.10 16.14 -18.30
N PHE A 71 11.93 16.11 -18.98
CA PHE A 71 11.31 14.87 -19.38
C PHE A 71 12.13 14.12 -20.44
N GLN A 72 12.23 12.82 -20.28
CA GLN A 72 12.91 11.91 -21.19
C GLN A 72 12.02 10.68 -21.45
N LYS A 73 12.12 10.10 -22.66
CA LYS A 73 11.50 8.80 -22.97
C LYS A 73 12.25 7.63 -22.33
N MET A 74 12.77 7.85 -21.15
CA MET A 74 13.50 6.87 -20.35
C MET A 74 12.48 6.04 -19.56
N THR A 75 12.61 4.73 -19.58
CA THR A 75 11.79 3.83 -18.78
C THR A 75 12.11 3.95 -17.29
N SER A 76 11.21 3.50 -16.43
CA SER A 76 11.44 3.45 -14.98
C SER A 76 12.65 2.59 -14.61
N LEU A 77 12.89 1.46 -15.31
CA LEU A 77 14.06 0.62 -15.10
C LEU A 77 15.37 1.33 -15.47
N GLU A 78 15.40 2.05 -16.60
CA GLU A 78 16.54 2.86 -16.98
C GLU A 78 16.78 4.01 -15.97
N ALA A 79 15.71 4.61 -15.44
CA ALA A 79 15.81 5.63 -14.40
C ALA A 79 16.40 5.06 -13.11
N ILE A 80 15.99 3.87 -12.69
CA ILE A 80 16.55 3.20 -11.51
C ILE A 80 18.06 3.00 -11.67
N ARG A 81 18.53 2.63 -12.87
CA ARG A 81 19.96 2.41 -13.16
C ARG A 81 20.77 3.70 -13.21
N ASN A 82 20.23 4.71 -13.89
CA ASN A 82 21.02 5.84 -14.38
C ASN A 82 20.88 7.11 -13.51
N VAL A 83 19.81 7.25 -12.74
CA VAL A 83 19.63 8.41 -11.84
C VAL A 83 20.11 8.03 -10.44
N GLU A 84 21.05 8.78 -9.89
CA GLU A 84 21.58 8.55 -8.55
C GLU A 84 20.50 8.81 -7.50
N SER A 85 20.32 7.85 -6.59
CA SER A 85 19.35 7.95 -5.48
C SER A 85 19.63 6.91 -4.40
N ASP A 86 19.10 7.15 -3.22
CA ASP A 86 19.19 6.27 -2.05
C ASP A 86 18.07 5.24 -2.01
N LEU A 87 16.91 5.61 -2.54
CA LEU A 87 15.66 4.90 -2.36
C LEU A 87 14.80 4.97 -3.61
N VAL A 88 14.19 3.84 -3.96
CA VAL A 88 13.10 3.73 -4.94
C VAL A 88 11.77 3.64 -4.19
N VAL A 89 10.84 4.52 -4.51
CA VAL A 89 9.45 4.49 -4.05
C VAL A 89 8.58 3.97 -5.18
N GLU A 90 8.20 2.70 -5.11
CA GLU A 90 7.46 1.98 -6.14
C GLU A 90 5.98 1.91 -5.74
N ILE A 91 5.15 2.68 -6.40
CA ILE A 91 3.71 2.80 -6.12
C ILE A 91 2.87 2.70 -7.40
N THR A 92 3.32 1.87 -8.33
CA THR A 92 2.53 1.52 -9.52
C THR A 92 1.36 0.61 -9.15
N GLN A 93 0.41 0.49 -10.05
CA GLN A 93 -0.75 -0.38 -9.87
C GLN A 93 -0.32 -1.85 -9.74
N SER A 94 -0.98 -2.59 -8.86
CA SER A 94 -0.79 -4.03 -8.70
C SER A 94 -1.31 -4.78 -9.93
N THR A 95 -0.52 -5.71 -10.44
CA THR A 95 -0.84 -6.54 -11.59
C THR A 95 -0.99 -8.01 -11.19
N ARG A 96 -1.50 -8.86 -12.08
CA ARG A 96 -1.66 -10.30 -11.77
C ARG A 96 -0.32 -11.05 -11.69
N ASP A 97 0.64 -10.65 -12.52
CA ASP A 97 1.97 -11.27 -12.63
C ASP A 97 3.05 -10.57 -11.81
N GLY A 98 2.69 -9.48 -11.11
CA GLY A 98 3.62 -8.70 -10.29
C GLY A 98 4.53 -7.76 -11.08
N ARG A 99 4.40 -7.71 -12.40
CA ARG A 99 5.25 -6.86 -13.25
C ARG A 99 4.53 -5.56 -13.64
N PRO A 100 5.24 -4.45 -13.81
CA PRO A 100 6.69 -4.28 -13.74
C PRO A 100 7.23 -4.10 -12.31
N GLY A 101 6.37 -4.05 -11.28
CA GLY A 101 6.77 -3.73 -9.91
C GLY A 101 7.89 -4.61 -9.36
N THR A 102 7.84 -5.93 -9.60
CA THR A 102 8.88 -6.87 -9.19
C THR A 102 10.22 -6.58 -9.87
N ASP A 103 10.18 -6.21 -11.16
CA ASP A 103 11.39 -5.82 -11.88
C ASP A 103 12.00 -4.54 -11.33
N HIS A 104 11.18 -3.55 -10.97
CA HIS A 104 11.63 -2.32 -10.29
C HIS A 104 12.32 -2.63 -8.97
N ALA A 105 11.73 -3.53 -8.16
CA ALA A 105 12.31 -3.93 -6.88
C ALA A 105 13.69 -4.60 -7.05
N LEU A 106 13.79 -5.57 -7.95
CA LEU A 106 15.06 -6.26 -8.22
C LEU A 106 16.13 -5.33 -8.77
N GLU A 107 15.74 -4.42 -9.68
CA GLU A 107 16.65 -3.44 -10.24
C GLU A 107 17.13 -2.43 -9.18
N ALA A 108 16.24 -2.01 -8.27
CA ALA A 108 16.60 -1.15 -7.16
C ALA A 108 17.69 -1.81 -6.28
N PHE A 109 17.54 -3.08 -5.94
CA PHE A 109 18.52 -3.81 -5.15
C PHE A 109 19.85 -3.98 -5.89
N SER A 110 19.80 -4.28 -7.21
CA SER A 110 21.00 -4.37 -8.05
C SER A 110 21.74 -3.05 -8.14
N ALA A 111 21.02 -1.93 -8.18
CA ALA A 111 21.56 -0.58 -8.19
C ALA A 111 21.95 -0.07 -6.78
N GLY A 112 21.89 -0.92 -5.75
CA GLY A 112 22.29 -0.56 -4.39
C GLY A 112 21.30 0.36 -3.66
N LYS A 113 20.03 0.39 -4.09
CA LYS A 113 18.99 1.26 -3.56
C LYS A 113 18.01 0.49 -2.67
N ASP A 114 17.50 1.16 -1.64
CA ASP A 114 16.44 0.62 -0.81
C ASP A 114 15.09 0.73 -1.53
N LEU A 115 14.04 0.06 -1.02
CA LEU A 115 12.69 0.03 -1.60
C LEU A 115 11.63 0.40 -0.57
N VAL A 116 10.73 1.30 -0.95
CA VAL A 116 9.43 1.48 -0.31
C VAL A 116 8.35 1.21 -1.34
N THR A 117 7.33 0.41 -1.00
CA THR A 117 6.28 0.07 -1.96
C THR A 117 4.88 0.04 -1.37
N ALA A 118 3.89 0.47 -2.17
CA ALA A 118 2.46 0.23 -1.94
C ALA A 118 1.89 -0.84 -2.89
N ASN A 119 2.71 -1.41 -3.76
CA ASN A 119 2.29 -2.39 -4.76
C ASN A 119 2.19 -3.79 -4.15
N LYS A 120 0.98 -4.23 -3.89
CA LYS A 120 0.68 -5.53 -3.28
C LYS A 120 1.25 -6.71 -4.06
N SER A 121 1.25 -6.63 -5.39
CA SER A 121 1.68 -7.75 -6.23
C SER A 121 3.17 -8.08 -6.10
N ILE A 122 4.01 -7.10 -5.76
CA ILE A 122 5.43 -7.33 -5.45
C ILE A 122 5.57 -8.28 -4.24
N MET A 123 4.75 -8.04 -3.20
CA MET A 123 4.85 -8.76 -1.93
C MET A 123 4.32 -10.20 -1.99
N ILE A 124 3.47 -10.52 -2.97
CA ILE A 124 2.90 -11.86 -3.19
C ILE A 124 3.41 -12.53 -4.47
N SER A 125 4.38 -11.94 -5.15
CA SER A 125 5.03 -12.56 -6.31
C SER A 125 5.74 -13.86 -5.95
N ASP A 126 6.06 -14.67 -6.97
CA ASP A 126 6.84 -15.91 -6.80
C ASP A 126 8.27 -15.63 -6.32
N ILE A 127 8.75 -14.40 -6.49
CA ILE A 127 10.06 -13.95 -6.02
C ILE A 127 9.91 -13.46 -4.58
N GLU A 128 10.72 -14.01 -3.68
CA GLU A 128 10.76 -13.60 -2.28
C GLU A 128 11.57 -12.28 -2.14
N ILE A 129 10.87 -11.16 -2.30
CA ILE A 129 11.46 -9.80 -2.38
C ILE A 129 12.19 -9.41 -1.08
N ILE A 130 11.65 -9.78 0.10
CA ILE A 130 12.29 -9.44 1.38
C ILE A 130 13.63 -10.16 1.52
N GLY A 131 13.70 -11.45 1.12
CA GLY A 131 14.96 -12.19 1.09
C GLY A 131 15.95 -11.63 0.09
N LYS A 132 15.49 -11.25 -1.11
CA LYS A 132 16.35 -10.60 -2.12
C LYS A 132 16.93 -9.27 -1.62
N ALA A 133 16.13 -8.47 -0.95
CA ALA A 133 16.62 -7.26 -0.31
C ALA A 133 17.69 -7.55 0.75
N LYS A 134 17.43 -8.55 1.62
CA LYS A 134 18.37 -8.97 2.66
C LYS A 134 19.70 -9.49 2.06
N GLU A 135 19.62 -10.32 1.02
CA GLU A 135 20.80 -10.81 0.27
C GLU A 135 21.64 -9.67 -0.28
N SER A 136 21.01 -8.59 -0.73
CA SER A 136 21.65 -7.39 -1.29
C SER A 136 22.02 -6.36 -0.21
N GLY A 137 21.74 -6.61 1.07
CA GLY A 137 21.95 -5.64 2.15
C GLY A 137 21.07 -4.41 2.08
N ARG A 138 19.91 -4.52 1.42
CA ARG A 138 18.95 -3.41 1.22
C ARG A 138 17.75 -3.52 2.14
N LEU A 139 17.08 -2.39 2.37
CA LEU A 139 15.86 -2.30 3.14
C LEU A 139 14.64 -2.37 2.21
N VAL A 140 13.58 -3.01 2.70
CA VAL A 140 12.26 -2.97 2.07
C VAL A 140 11.24 -2.56 3.12
N ARG A 141 10.38 -1.60 2.78
CA ARG A 141 9.23 -1.20 3.57
C ARG A 141 7.98 -1.23 2.70
N TYR A 142 6.86 -1.68 3.26
CA TYR A 142 5.63 -1.95 2.49
C TYR A 142 4.34 -1.77 3.31
N GLU A 143 4.34 -0.84 4.29
CA GLU A 143 3.20 -0.58 5.18
C GLU A 143 1.91 -0.33 4.39
N ALA A 144 1.99 0.47 3.34
CA ALA A 144 0.83 0.83 2.50
C ALA A 144 0.23 -0.34 1.69
N THR A 145 0.82 -1.54 1.72
CA THR A 145 0.28 -2.70 0.98
C THR A 145 -0.90 -3.37 1.67
N VAL A 146 -1.07 -3.17 2.99
CA VAL A 146 -2.17 -3.76 3.76
C VAL A 146 -2.81 -2.69 4.63
N CYS A 147 -4.06 -2.32 4.32
CA CYS A 147 -4.83 -1.35 5.11
C CYS A 147 -4.01 -0.08 5.40
N GLY A 148 -3.69 0.67 4.35
CA GLY A 148 -2.70 1.76 4.39
C GLY A 148 -2.90 2.81 5.49
N GLY A 149 -4.12 2.99 6.00
CA GLY A 149 -4.42 3.83 7.16
C GLY A 149 -4.06 3.23 8.52
N LEU A 150 -3.56 1.99 8.58
CA LEU A 150 -3.23 1.30 9.82
C LEU A 150 -1.75 0.90 9.87
N PRO A 151 -1.03 1.15 10.99
CA PRO A 151 0.41 0.83 11.12
C PRO A 151 0.63 -0.65 11.46
N ILE A 152 0.34 -1.56 10.52
CA ILE A 152 0.28 -3.01 10.74
C ILE A 152 1.67 -3.61 10.91
N PHE A 153 2.56 -3.39 9.93
CA PHE A 153 3.91 -3.97 9.97
C PHE A 153 4.78 -3.26 11.00
N ASN A 154 4.61 -1.95 11.18
CA ASN A 154 5.29 -1.21 12.24
C ASN A 154 4.84 -1.66 13.63
N LEU A 155 3.56 -1.95 13.84
CA LEU A 155 3.07 -2.57 15.06
C LEU A 155 3.78 -3.90 15.32
N MET A 156 3.84 -4.79 14.31
CA MET A 156 4.48 -6.10 14.43
C MET A 156 5.99 -5.99 14.66
N ASP A 157 6.66 -5.04 14.00
CA ASP A 157 8.12 -4.89 14.06
C ASP A 157 8.60 -4.24 15.36
N TYR A 158 7.80 -3.34 15.96
CA TYR A 158 8.25 -2.53 17.07
C TYR A 158 7.44 -2.71 18.35
N SER A 159 6.11 -2.79 18.28
CA SER A 159 5.26 -2.74 19.48
C SER A 159 4.89 -4.11 20.04
N ILE A 160 4.69 -5.12 19.17
CA ILE A 160 4.34 -6.48 19.57
C ILE A 160 5.37 -7.51 19.12
N ARG A 161 6.62 -7.11 19.00
CA ARG A 161 7.72 -7.91 18.42
C ARG A 161 7.94 -9.25 19.11
N THR A 162 7.61 -9.34 20.39
CA THR A 162 7.77 -10.56 21.20
C THR A 162 6.54 -11.47 21.20
N ALA A 163 5.41 -10.98 20.64
CA ALA A 163 4.18 -11.75 20.60
C ALA A 163 4.19 -12.78 19.46
N THR A 164 3.67 -13.96 19.77
CA THR A 164 3.32 -14.95 18.73
C THR A 164 1.92 -14.66 18.19
N ILE A 165 1.84 -14.25 16.94
CA ILE A 165 0.55 -14.03 16.26
C ILE A 165 0.01 -15.41 15.84
N ARG A 166 -1.18 -15.75 16.33
CA ARG A 166 -1.87 -17.02 16.04
C ARG A 166 -2.79 -16.89 14.83
N SER A 167 -3.48 -15.76 14.73
CA SER A 167 -4.35 -15.45 13.59
C SER A 167 -4.56 -13.94 13.49
N VAL A 168 -5.00 -13.51 12.31
CA VAL A 168 -5.42 -12.15 12.03
C VAL A 168 -6.78 -12.21 11.34
N GLU A 169 -7.70 -11.36 11.72
CA GLU A 169 -9.00 -11.25 11.06
C GLU A 169 -9.43 -9.79 10.95
N GLY A 170 -10.29 -9.47 10.00
CA GLY A 170 -10.82 -8.11 9.89
C GLY A 170 -11.52 -7.81 8.58
N VAL A 171 -11.87 -6.54 8.39
CA VAL A 171 -12.42 -5.99 7.16
C VAL A 171 -11.33 -5.18 6.49
N PHE A 172 -10.77 -5.70 5.40
CA PHE A 172 -9.53 -5.20 4.78
C PHE A 172 -9.77 -4.39 3.51
N ASN A 173 -11.04 -4.15 3.15
CA ASN A 173 -11.36 -3.43 1.92
C ASN A 173 -12.38 -2.31 2.19
N ALA A 174 -11.92 -1.07 2.05
CA ALA A 174 -12.72 0.12 2.28
C ALA A 174 -13.78 0.32 1.18
N THR A 175 -13.49 -0.03 -0.07
CA THR A 175 -14.41 0.11 -1.20
C THR A 175 -15.66 -0.75 -1.01
N SER A 176 -15.49 -2.05 -0.76
CA SER A 176 -16.63 -2.96 -0.53
C SER A 176 -17.44 -2.55 0.70
N THR A 177 -16.79 -2.11 1.77
CA THR A 177 -17.44 -1.59 2.97
C THR A 177 -18.26 -0.34 2.67
N PHE A 178 -17.70 0.61 1.94
CA PHE A 178 -18.38 1.84 1.53
C PHE A 178 -19.61 1.56 0.66
N VAL A 179 -19.47 0.68 -0.34
CA VAL A 179 -20.59 0.28 -1.22
C VAL A 179 -21.72 -0.31 -0.38
N ILE A 180 -21.44 -1.28 0.48
CA ILE A 180 -22.45 -1.92 1.33
C ILE A 180 -23.09 -0.89 2.28
N SER A 181 -22.30 -0.01 2.89
CA SER A 181 -22.82 1.02 3.81
C SER A 181 -23.75 2.02 3.12
N ASN A 182 -23.51 2.34 1.85
CA ASN A 182 -24.43 3.17 1.07
C ASN A 182 -25.70 2.43 0.66
N MET A 183 -25.61 1.13 0.39
CA MET A 183 -26.79 0.28 0.19
C MET A 183 -27.64 0.19 1.48
N GLU A 184 -27.03 0.15 2.66
CA GLU A 184 -27.74 0.24 3.96
C GLU A 184 -28.50 1.56 4.12
N LYS A 185 -28.02 2.65 3.49
CA LYS A 185 -28.65 3.98 3.47
C LYS A 185 -29.69 4.13 2.35
N GLY A 186 -29.94 3.07 1.58
CA GLY A 186 -30.99 3.01 0.56
C GLY A 186 -30.55 3.28 -0.88
N LEU A 187 -29.23 3.43 -1.16
CA LEU A 187 -28.77 3.47 -2.53
C LEU A 187 -28.84 2.07 -3.16
N ASP A 188 -29.16 2.00 -4.45
CA ASP A 188 -28.93 0.78 -5.21
C ASP A 188 -27.41 0.54 -5.38
N ARG A 189 -27.04 -0.70 -5.69
CA ARG A 189 -25.63 -1.11 -5.79
C ARG A 189 -24.87 -0.32 -6.83
N SER A 190 -25.45 -0.07 -7.99
CA SER A 190 -24.75 0.62 -9.08
C SER A 190 -24.47 2.08 -8.74
N SER A 191 -25.42 2.73 -8.09
CA SER A 191 -25.28 4.10 -7.55
C SER A 191 -24.21 4.15 -6.45
N ALA A 192 -24.18 3.18 -5.55
CA ALA A 192 -23.17 3.11 -4.48
C ALA A 192 -21.74 2.91 -5.06
N ILE A 193 -21.58 2.08 -6.08
CA ILE A 193 -20.30 1.89 -6.80
C ILE A 193 -19.88 3.18 -7.51
N SER A 194 -20.82 3.82 -8.23
CA SER A 194 -20.55 5.08 -8.93
C SER A 194 -20.11 6.18 -7.98
N GLU A 195 -20.68 6.23 -6.79
CA GLU A 195 -20.30 7.19 -5.75
C GLU A 195 -18.89 6.91 -5.21
N ALA A 196 -18.51 5.63 -4.99
CA ALA A 196 -17.15 5.26 -4.58
C ALA A 196 -16.10 5.70 -5.63
N VAL A 197 -16.40 5.53 -6.91
CA VAL A 197 -15.53 5.99 -8.01
C VAL A 197 -15.47 7.52 -8.05
N ARG A 198 -16.62 8.19 -7.93
CA ARG A 198 -16.71 9.66 -7.98
C ARG A 198 -15.87 10.35 -6.90
N ILE A 199 -15.85 9.80 -5.69
CA ILE A 199 -15.05 10.36 -4.57
C ILE A 199 -13.59 9.91 -4.60
N GLY A 200 -13.18 9.07 -5.57
CA GLY A 200 -11.80 8.58 -5.72
C GLY A 200 -11.40 7.49 -4.72
N LEU A 201 -12.38 6.87 -4.03
CA LEU A 201 -12.15 5.74 -3.14
C LEU A 201 -11.94 4.45 -3.93
N ALA A 202 -12.68 4.26 -5.02
CA ALA A 202 -12.56 3.12 -5.93
C ALA A 202 -11.94 3.53 -7.26
N GLU A 203 -11.27 2.57 -7.90
CA GLU A 203 -10.87 2.67 -9.30
C GLU A 203 -12.12 2.58 -10.22
N HIS A 204 -11.94 2.87 -11.51
CA HIS A 204 -13.03 2.80 -12.50
C HIS A 204 -13.65 1.39 -12.57
N ASP A 205 -12.83 0.35 -12.40
CA ASP A 205 -13.27 -1.04 -12.27
C ASP A 205 -12.95 -1.58 -10.87
N PRO A 206 -13.91 -1.57 -9.92
CA PRO A 206 -13.71 -2.05 -8.56
C PRO A 206 -13.96 -3.55 -8.39
N SER A 207 -13.93 -4.33 -9.46
CA SER A 207 -14.27 -5.77 -9.42
C SER A 207 -13.39 -6.58 -8.47
N ASP A 208 -12.10 -6.28 -8.40
CA ASP A 208 -11.18 -6.95 -7.46
C ASP A 208 -11.54 -6.65 -5.99
N ASP A 209 -12.05 -5.45 -5.70
CA ASP A 209 -12.52 -5.07 -4.36
C ASP A 209 -13.81 -5.82 -4.01
N LEU A 210 -14.78 -5.80 -4.91
CA LEU A 210 -16.10 -6.36 -4.67
C LEU A 210 -16.08 -7.90 -4.60
N ARG A 211 -15.19 -8.55 -5.36
CA ARG A 211 -15.02 -10.01 -5.36
C ARG A 211 -14.09 -10.54 -4.28
N GLY A 212 -13.53 -9.69 -3.43
CA GLY A 212 -12.65 -10.10 -2.34
C GLY A 212 -11.20 -10.39 -2.75
N ILE A 213 -10.84 -10.14 -4.00
CA ILE A 213 -9.49 -10.41 -4.52
C ILE A 213 -8.47 -9.48 -3.86
N ASP A 214 -8.79 -8.19 -3.69
CA ASP A 214 -7.92 -7.24 -2.98
C ASP A 214 -7.73 -7.64 -1.51
N SER A 215 -8.82 -8.04 -0.85
CA SER A 215 -8.77 -8.54 0.54
C SER A 215 -7.92 -9.81 0.65
N ALA A 216 -8.04 -10.74 -0.30
CA ALA A 216 -7.23 -11.95 -0.35
C ALA A 216 -5.73 -11.63 -0.54
N ARG A 217 -5.39 -10.69 -1.44
CA ARG A 217 -3.99 -10.22 -1.60
C ARG A 217 -3.42 -9.67 -0.30
N LYS A 218 -4.18 -8.84 0.41
CA LYS A 218 -3.78 -8.31 1.73
C LYS A 218 -3.59 -9.43 2.76
N GLY A 219 -4.51 -10.39 2.79
CA GLY A 219 -4.39 -11.59 3.63
C GLY A 219 -3.14 -12.42 3.32
N LEU A 220 -2.82 -12.62 2.05
CA LEU A 220 -1.62 -13.35 1.62
C LEU A 220 -0.32 -12.64 2.01
N ILE A 221 -0.26 -11.31 1.95
CA ILE A 221 0.89 -10.54 2.44
C ILE A 221 1.07 -10.77 3.94
N LEU A 222 0.00 -10.69 4.72
CA LEU A 222 0.02 -10.97 6.16
C LEU A 222 0.42 -12.42 6.44
N HIS A 223 -0.15 -13.37 5.71
CA HIS A 223 0.17 -14.78 5.87
C HIS A 223 1.66 -15.06 5.59
N ARG A 224 2.19 -14.50 4.51
CA ARG A 224 3.62 -14.58 4.19
C ARG A 224 4.48 -13.97 5.30
N ARG A 225 4.10 -12.80 5.81
CA ARG A 225 4.84 -12.08 6.86
C ARG A 225 4.83 -12.81 8.20
N ILE A 226 3.71 -13.42 8.60
CA ILE A 226 3.51 -14.04 9.91
C ILE A 226 3.98 -15.50 9.91
N PHE A 227 3.64 -16.26 8.87
CA PHE A 227 3.85 -17.71 8.83
C PHE A 227 4.95 -18.15 7.85
N GLY A 228 5.59 -17.21 7.12
CA GLY A 228 6.68 -17.50 6.17
C GLY A 228 6.24 -18.31 4.95
N SER A 229 4.97 -18.24 4.57
CA SER A 229 4.41 -19.06 3.50
C SER A 229 4.72 -18.54 2.11
N LYS A 230 4.50 -19.40 1.11
CA LYS A 230 4.56 -19.06 -0.31
C LYS A 230 3.19 -19.20 -0.98
N LEU A 231 2.11 -19.09 -0.22
CA LEU A 231 0.76 -19.13 -0.76
C LEU A 231 0.56 -18.02 -1.79
N THR A 232 -0.21 -18.35 -2.82
CA THR A 232 -0.58 -17.48 -3.93
C THR A 232 -2.09 -17.21 -3.91
N LEU A 233 -2.57 -16.37 -4.81
CA LEU A 233 -4.00 -16.09 -4.90
C LEU A 233 -4.86 -17.34 -5.20
N LYS A 234 -4.27 -18.37 -5.83
CA LYS A 234 -4.96 -19.64 -6.09
C LYS A 234 -5.20 -20.49 -4.85
N ASP A 235 -4.39 -20.25 -3.81
CA ASP A 235 -4.46 -20.98 -2.54
C ASP A 235 -5.39 -20.28 -1.53
N ALA A 236 -5.83 -19.06 -1.83
CA ALA A 236 -6.79 -18.33 -0.99
C ALA A 236 -8.22 -18.82 -1.25
N GLU A 237 -8.95 -19.08 -0.19
CA GLU A 237 -10.38 -19.39 -0.24
C GLU A 237 -11.18 -18.08 -0.30
N ILE A 238 -11.82 -17.80 -1.44
CA ILE A 238 -12.62 -16.59 -1.64
C ILE A 238 -14.08 -17.02 -1.85
N ASP A 239 -14.88 -16.88 -0.79
CA ASP A 239 -16.32 -17.13 -0.76
C ASP A 239 -17.08 -15.80 -0.70
N VAL A 240 -16.92 -15.01 -1.76
CA VAL A 240 -17.59 -13.71 -1.92
C VAL A 240 -18.47 -13.77 -3.17
N ASN A 241 -19.76 -14.02 -2.96
CA ASN A 241 -20.76 -13.86 -4.03
C ASN A 241 -21.29 -12.43 -4.00
N GLU A 242 -21.08 -11.71 -5.08
CA GLU A 242 -21.51 -10.32 -5.23
C GLU A 242 -23.06 -10.16 -5.12
N GLU A 243 -23.84 -11.16 -5.49
CA GLU A 243 -25.30 -11.15 -5.36
C GLU A 243 -25.75 -11.16 -3.89
N ASN A 244 -24.93 -11.73 -3.02
CA ASN A 244 -25.16 -11.77 -1.57
C ASN A 244 -24.59 -10.55 -0.84
N MET A 245 -23.94 -9.64 -1.56
CA MET A 245 -23.42 -8.40 -1.01
C MET A 245 -24.56 -7.41 -0.82
N GLY A 246 -25.03 -7.28 0.40
CA GLY A 246 -26.20 -6.46 0.74
C GLY A 246 -26.10 -5.85 2.15
N PRO A 247 -27.16 -5.11 2.55
CA PRO A 247 -27.22 -4.49 3.88
C PRO A 247 -26.89 -5.47 5.01
N GLY A 248 -26.13 -5.02 6.00
CA GLY A 248 -25.72 -5.84 7.14
C GLY A 248 -24.52 -6.76 6.89
N MET A 249 -24.08 -6.93 5.65
CA MET A 249 -22.94 -7.79 5.33
C MET A 249 -21.62 -7.00 5.39
N ARG A 250 -20.52 -7.71 5.64
CA ARG A 250 -19.15 -7.19 5.50
C ARG A 250 -18.25 -8.28 4.91
N GLN A 251 -17.30 -7.86 4.09
CA GLN A 251 -16.27 -8.74 3.55
C GLN A 251 -15.19 -8.93 4.60
N VAL A 252 -15.16 -10.10 5.24
CA VAL A 252 -14.22 -10.44 6.32
C VAL A 252 -13.12 -11.31 5.78
N THR A 253 -11.89 -10.93 6.08
CA THR A 253 -10.68 -11.71 5.80
C THR A 253 -10.21 -12.38 7.08
N GLU A 254 -9.93 -13.68 7.02
CA GLU A 254 -9.39 -14.48 8.11
C GLU A 254 -8.05 -15.09 7.64
N VAL A 255 -7.02 -14.93 8.46
CA VAL A 255 -5.64 -15.38 8.17
C VAL A 255 -5.14 -16.17 9.37
N ASP A 256 -4.85 -17.42 9.17
CA ASP A 256 -4.25 -18.29 10.19
C ASP A 256 -3.23 -19.24 9.55
N ARG A 257 -2.69 -20.15 10.33
CA ARG A 257 -1.67 -21.11 9.84
C ARG A 257 -2.18 -22.00 8.70
N ALA A 258 -3.48 -22.22 8.58
CA ALA A 258 -4.08 -23.03 7.52
C ALA A 258 -4.16 -22.30 6.19
N GLY A 259 -4.26 -20.96 6.21
CA GLY A 259 -4.33 -20.18 4.99
C GLY A 259 -5.03 -18.83 5.13
N VAL A 260 -5.58 -18.38 4.01
CA VAL A 260 -6.32 -17.12 3.87
C VAL A 260 -7.72 -17.42 3.38
N ARG A 261 -8.71 -16.92 4.09
CA ARG A 261 -10.13 -16.99 3.70
C ARG A 261 -10.73 -15.60 3.65
N VAL A 262 -11.49 -15.31 2.58
CA VAL A 262 -12.30 -14.10 2.45
C VAL A 262 -13.75 -14.51 2.26
N SER A 263 -14.66 -14.01 3.08
CA SER A 263 -16.09 -14.37 3.01
C SER A 263 -16.98 -13.19 3.40
N LEU A 264 -18.24 -13.23 2.92
CA LEU A 264 -19.27 -12.31 3.38
C LEU A 264 -19.83 -12.79 4.71
N LYS A 265 -19.78 -11.95 5.74
CA LYS A 265 -20.35 -12.23 7.07
C LYS A 265 -21.32 -11.14 7.48
N ASN A 266 -22.39 -11.54 8.17
CA ASN A 266 -23.29 -10.56 8.76
C ASN A 266 -22.56 -9.85 9.91
N ARG A 267 -22.57 -8.49 9.91
CA ARG A 267 -21.86 -7.67 10.91
C ARG A 267 -22.31 -7.97 12.35
N SER A 268 -23.52 -8.45 12.56
CA SER A 268 -24.02 -8.81 13.88
C SER A 268 -23.33 -10.02 14.51
N GLN A 269 -22.69 -10.88 13.69
CA GLN A 269 -22.02 -12.10 14.17
C GLN A 269 -20.71 -11.84 14.90
N LYS A 270 -20.04 -10.70 14.63
CA LYS A 270 -18.76 -10.35 15.24
C LYS A 270 -18.80 -8.91 15.76
N ARG A 271 -18.71 -8.71 17.07
CA ARG A 271 -18.83 -7.39 17.73
C ARG A 271 -17.91 -6.33 17.12
N TYR A 272 -16.66 -6.66 16.80
CA TYR A 272 -15.71 -5.71 16.23
C TYR A 272 -16.07 -5.28 14.81
N VAL A 273 -16.76 -6.14 14.02
CA VAL A 273 -17.22 -5.83 12.67
C VAL A 273 -18.41 -4.85 12.67
N GLN A 274 -19.14 -4.75 13.78
CA GLN A 274 -20.27 -3.82 13.91
C GLN A 274 -19.86 -2.35 13.81
N MET A 275 -18.59 -2.04 14.12
CA MET A 275 -18.05 -0.67 14.04
C MET A 275 -17.73 -0.25 12.60
N VAL A 276 -17.69 -1.19 11.66
CA VAL A 276 -17.17 -0.93 10.31
C VAL A 276 -18.28 -0.38 9.41
N GLU A 277 -18.15 0.89 9.03
CA GLU A 277 -19.07 1.62 8.17
C GLU A 277 -18.32 2.58 7.23
N GLY A 278 -18.96 2.97 6.11
CA GLY A 278 -18.32 3.88 5.14
C GLY A 278 -16.98 3.32 4.63
N PRO A 279 -15.94 4.14 4.52
CA PRO A 279 -14.62 3.71 4.05
C PRO A 279 -13.72 3.21 5.20
N SER A 280 -14.31 2.75 6.31
CA SER A 280 -13.55 2.29 7.47
C SER A 280 -13.01 0.87 7.29
N MET A 281 -11.95 0.57 8.01
CA MET A 281 -11.34 -0.77 8.08
C MET A 281 -11.00 -1.14 9.50
N ILE A 282 -10.91 -2.44 9.75
CA ILE A 282 -10.53 -3.00 11.05
C ILE A 282 -9.67 -4.24 10.86
N ILE A 283 -8.65 -4.36 11.68
CA ILE A 283 -7.81 -5.55 11.78
C ILE A 283 -7.66 -5.97 13.23
N ARG A 284 -7.75 -7.25 13.49
CA ARG A 284 -7.64 -7.84 14.82
C ARG A 284 -6.59 -8.94 14.82
N PHE A 285 -5.60 -8.81 15.66
CA PHE A 285 -4.56 -9.80 15.91
C PHE A 285 -4.95 -10.64 17.12
N ASN A 286 -4.97 -11.97 16.98
CA ASN A 286 -4.99 -12.89 18.11
C ASN A 286 -3.55 -13.31 18.41
N THR A 287 -3.11 -13.04 19.63
CA THR A 287 -1.72 -13.30 20.05
C THR A 287 -1.68 -14.11 21.34
N ASP A 288 -0.48 -14.55 21.70
CA ASP A 288 -0.25 -15.25 22.97
C ASP A 288 -0.12 -14.30 24.17
N SER A 289 0.37 -13.05 23.94
CA SER A 289 0.76 -12.15 25.02
C SER A 289 -0.12 -10.92 25.16
N PHE A 290 -0.78 -10.46 24.07
CA PHE A 290 -1.64 -9.29 24.04
C PHE A 290 -3.12 -9.63 23.87
N ASP A 291 -3.47 -10.95 23.92
CA ASP A 291 -4.81 -11.46 23.63
C ASP A 291 -5.29 -10.97 22.25
N ASN A 292 -6.37 -10.23 22.19
CA ASN A 292 -6.94 -9.72 20.95
C ASN A 292 -6.66 -8.22 20.82
N LEU A 293 -5.63 -7.87 20.07
CA LEU A 293 -5.31 -6.47 19.75
C LEU A 293 -6.03 -6.04 18.47
N THR A 294 -6.78 -4.95 18.56
CA THR A 294 -7.59 -4.46 17.43
C THR A 294 -7.17 -3.05 17.04
N LEU A 295 -6.92 -2.84 15.75
CA LEU A 295 -6.72 -1.53 15.13
C LEU A 295 -7.93 -1.21 14.26
N PHE A 296 -8.37 0.04 14.30
CA PHE A 296 -9.50 0.55 13.53
C PHE A 296 -9.15 1.90 12.93
N THR A 297 -9.58 2.13 11.70
CA THR A 297 -9.55 3.45 11.06
C THR A 297 -10.93 3.77 10.50
N GLU A 298 -11.37 5.00 10.67
CA GLU A 298 -12.62 5.50 10.08
C GLU A 298 -12.49 5.74 8.58
N HIS A 299 -11.25 5.94 8.12
CA HIS A 299 -10.94 6.24 6.73
C HIS A 299 -9.74 5.43 6.25
N ASP A 300 -9.85 4.87 5.04
CA ASP A 300 -8.70 4.35 4.30
C ASP A 300 -8.86 4.70 2.82
N GLY A 301 -7.83 5.35 2.29
CA GLY A 301 -7.83 5.83 0.92
C GLY A 301 -6.42 6.22 0.46
N PRO A 302 -6.35 6.94 -0.68
CA PRO A 302 -5.06 7.32 -1.25
C PRO A 302 -4.23 8.25 -0.35
N LEU A 303 -4.84 9.08 0.49
CA LEU A 303 -4.12 9.97 1.40
C LEU A 303 -3.47 9.19 2.53
N GLU A 304 -4.21 8.29 3.17
CA GLU A 304 -3.75 7.43 4.24
C GLU A 304 -2.63 6.51 3.76
N SER A 305 -2.81 5.89 2.58
CA SER A 305 -1.76 5.09 1.93
C SER A 305 -0.51 5.92 1.63
N SER A 306 -0.66 7.18 1.21
CA SER A 306 0.48 8.07 0.97
C SER A 306 1.21 8.45 2.27
N ALA A 307 0.47 8.63 3.35
CA ALA A 307 1.05 8.89 4.68
C ALA A 307 1.84 7.66 5.18
N ALA A 308 1.33 6.45 4.96
CA ALA A 308 2.06 5.22 5.28
C ALA A 308 3.36 5.10 4.46
N VAL A 309 3.31 5.40 3.15
CA VAL A 309 4.52 5.46 2.30
C VAL A 309 5.51 6.49 2.82
N LEU A 310 5.06 7.68 3.21
CA LEU A 310 5.94 8.72 3.78
C LEU A 310 6.59 8.24 5.08
N ASN A 311 5.84 7.61 5.98
CA ASN A 311 6.39 7.04 7.21
C ASN A 311 7.43 5.96 6.91
N ASP A 312 7.20 5.10 5.93
CA ASP A 312 8.18 4.09 5.50
C ASP A 312 9.46 4.73 4.94
N ILE A 313 9.35 5.83 4.18
CA ILE A 313 10.50 6.61 3.70
C ILE A 313 11.31 7.16 4.88
N LEU A 314 10.64 7.74 5.89
CA LEU A 314 11.30 8.24 7.09
C LEU A 314 12.01 7.13 7.86
N LEU A 315 11.40 5.95 8.00
CA LEU A 315 12.00 4.80 8.67
C LEU A 315 13.22 4.26 7.93
N VAL A 316 13.22 4.25 6.59
CA VAL A 316 14.40 3.91 5.79
C VAL A 316 15.51 4.93 6.04
N ALA A 317 15.22 6.23 5.99
CA ALA A 317 16.19 7.30 6.22
C ALA A 317 16.83 7.20 7.62
N LEU A 318 16.04 7.02 8.67
CA LEU A 318 16.51 6.82 10.05
C LEU A 318 17.37 5.56 10.19
N SER A 319 16.95 4.45 9.56
CA SER A 319 17.71 3.19 9.59
C SER A 319 19.07 3.29 8.89
N ARG A 320 19.18 4.09 7.83
CA ARG A 320 20.44 4.37 7.14
C ARG A 320 21.40 5.14 8.04
N LYS A 321 20.92 6.15 8.75
CA LYS A 321 21.72 6.94 9.70
C LYS A 321 22.26 6.09 10.86
N GLY A 322 21.44 5.22 11.42
CA GLY A 322 21.86 4.30 12.48
C GLY A 322 22.88 3.24 12.03
N ARG A 323 23.07 3.04 10.71
CA ARG A 323 24.10 2.14 10.16
C ARG A 323 25.42 2.86 9.88
N GLN A 324 25.41 4.19 9.85
CA GLN A 324 26.60 5.03 9.57
C GLN A 324 27.28 5.54 10.87
N GLY A 325 26.65 5.38 12.03
CA GLY A 325 27.19 5.67 13.36
C GLY A 325 27.57 4.42 14.11
#